data_2207f2701d60847d15db4fd5303ce4ce
#
_entry.id   2207f2701d60847d15db4fd5303ce4ce
#
_cell.length_a   1.000
_cell.length_b   1.000
_cell.length_c   1.000
_cell.angle_alpha   90.00
_cell.angle_beta   90.00
_cell.angle_gamma   90.00
#
_symmetry.space_group_name_H-M   'P 1'
#
loop_
_entity.id
_entity.type
_entity.pdbx_description
1 polymer ?
#
loop_
_entity_poly.entity_id
_entity_poly.type
_entity_poly.pdbx_seq_one_letter_code
_entity_poly.pdbx_strand_id
1 'polypeptide(L)'
;MESFIIDKDRKAIEHASGGKNTLVYDNAGNPSVMVVIPKFSLEDVDPSGTLGTGTHPAFIVHGKEVPEIMISKYPNIVVGGRAYSLAHEDPANWINFDDSKAACEAKGRGWHLMSRLEFAAISQWCHKNGFMPRGNTNYGKAYDAPHEHGVMGGDGRTLTGSGPVSWNHDNTPYGISDLCGDVWGWNDGMKTIDGKIYAVGEDGTIMNNFDTQNAYKNLAGFIDTGACYDSVAAGNGNKSDANIGKYQIAGSVTNKEYTGESTEEYYAHNENKMIEVAAKSGFTIPKSIYQLGVALPSSWSDIDDYSWIRNYGERLPLAGGDWGHGSAAGVFALGVNDRRSGAGGNIGFRSAYIAI
;
A
#
# COMPACT_ATOMS: atom_id res chain seq x y z
N MET A 1 30.02 33.55 14.64
CA MET A 1 30.55 32.19 14.41
C MET A 1 29.38 31.32 14.08
N GLU A 2 29.20 31.00 12.82
CA GLU A 2 28.14 30.05 12.42
C GLU A 2 28.56 28.66 12.87
N SER A 3 27.78 28.05 13.77
CA SER A 3 28.03 26.67 14.18
C SER A 3 27.40 25.73 13.16
N PHE A 4 28.23 25.04 12.38
CA PHE A 4 27.76 23.96 11.51
C PHE A 4 27.40 22.73 12.37
N ILE A 5 26.13 22.38 12.41
CA ILE A 5 25.70 21.10 12.97
C ILE A 5 25.88 20.04 11.89
N ILE A 6 26.86 19.16 12.08
CA ILE A 6 27.07 18.02 11.18
C ILE A 6 26.26 16.85 11.74
N ASP A 7 25.20 16.46 11.02
CA ASP A 7 24.48 15.21 11.27
C ASP A 7 25.35 14.03 10.80
N LYS A 8 26.05 13.42 11.74
CA LYS A 8 27.00 12.33 11.46
C LYS A 8 26.28 11.03 11.12
N ASP A 9 25.13 10.78 11.73
CA ASP A 9 24.37 9.55 11.56
C ASP A 9 23.71 9.52 10.18
N ARG A 10 23.05 10.61 9.81
CA ARG A 10 22.48 10.79 8.47
C ARG A 10 23.57 10.66 7.40
N LYS A 11 24.68 11.37 7.57
CA LYS A 11 25.81 11.31 6.63
C LYS A 11 26.39 9.91 6.49
N ALA A 12 26.49 9.15 7.58
CA ALA A 12 26.99 7.79 7.55
C ALA A 12 26.06 6.85 6.77
N ILE A 13 24.75 6.94 6.98
CA ILE A 13 23.74 6.15 6.28
C ILE A 13 23.71 6.51 4.79
N GLU A 14 23.68 7.79 4.45
CA GLU A 14 23.70 8.25 3.06
C GLU A 14 24.97 7.79 2.33
N HIS A 15 26.13 7.88 2.98
CA HIS A 15 27.39 7.42 2.39
C HIS A 15 27.42 5.91 2.20
N ALA A 16 27.02 5.14 3.21
CA ALA A 16 27.01 3.67 3.15
C ALA A 16 26.05 3.14 2.08
N SER A 17 24.94 3.82 1.84
CA SER A 17 23.91 3.40 0.87
C SER A 17 24.09 4.02 -0.52
N GLY A 18 25.07 4.90 -0.72
CA GLY A 18 25.20 5.68 -1.96
C GLY A 18 23.98 6.60 -2.20
N GLY A 19 23.38 7.13 -1.13
CA GLY A 19 22.22 8.01 -1.19
C GLY A 19 20.87 7.30 -1.28
N LYS A 20 20.83 5.98 -1.34
CA LYS A 20 19.56 5.23 -1.38
C LYS A 20 18.78 5.29 -0.07
N ASN A 21 19.48 5.39 1.07
CA ASN A 21 18.85 5.56 2.38
C ASN A 21 19.26 6.89 3.01
N THR A 22 18.36 7.45 3.83
CA THR A 22 18.62 8.65 4.60
C THR A 22 17.95 8.56 5.96
N LEU A 23 18.25 9.48 6.88
CA LEU A 23 17.47 9.71 8.10
C LEU A 23 16.59 10.94 7.92
N VAL A 24 15.33 10.79 8.21
CA VAL A 24 14.40 11.92 8.32
C VAL A 24 13.94 12.02 9.76
N TYR A 25 14.11 13.21 10.33
CA TYR A 25 13.76 13.50 11.72
C TYR A 25 12.32 14.01 11.83
N ASP A 26 11.66 13.63 12.88
CA ASP A 26 10.37 14.23 13.24
C ASP A 26 10.56 15.61 13.89
N ASN A 27 9.46 16.30 14.18
CA ASN A 27 9.47 17.62 14.84
C ASN A 27 9.96 17.59 16.30
N ALA A 28 10.20 16.40 16.87
CA ALA A 28 10.81 16.19 18.18
C ALA A 28 12.30 15.80 18.10
N GLY A 29 12.84 15.66 16.87
CA GLY A 29 14.24 15.31 16.63
C GLY A 29 14.54 13.81 16.61
N ASN A 30 13.51 12.95 16.54
CA ASN A 30 13.71 11.50 16.48
C ASN A 30 13.83 11.01 15.03
N PRO A 31 14.82 10.16 14.70
CA PRO A 31 15.04 9.70 13.35
C PRO A 31 14.13 8.54 12.93
N SER A 32 13.90 8.44 11.63
CA SER A 32 13.42 7.25 10.95
C SER A 32 14.32 6.93 9.77
N VAL A 33 14.61 5.66 9.53
CA VAL A 33 15.35 5.22 8.36
C VAL A 33 14.41 5.20 7.16
N MET A 34 14.75 5.96 6.13
CA MET A 34 13.95 6.11 4.92
C MET A 34 14.70 5.63 3.68
N VAL A 35 13.96 5.10 2.71
CA VAL A 35 14.46 4.79 1.36
C VAL A 35 14.03 5.91 0.43
N VAL A 36 14.97 6.46 -0.29
CA VAL A 36 14.75 7.52 -1.29
C VAL A 36 14.35 6.88 -2.61
N ILE A 37 13.18 7.21 -3.11
CA ILE A 37 12.64 6.75 -4.39
C ILE A 37 12.62 7.95 -5.34
N PRO A 38 13.55 8.01 -6.32
CA PRO A 38 13.58 9.07 -7.31
C PRO A 38 12.33 9.04 -8.21
N LYS A 39 11.92 10.21 -8.68
CA LYS A 39 10.83 10.36 -9.63
C LYS A 39 11.08 9.57 -10.92
N PHE A 40 10.04 8.91 -11.41
CA PHE A 40 10.00 8.25 -12.71
C PHE A 40 8.66 8.49 -13.42
N SER A 41 8.62 8.20 -14.71
CA SER A 41 7.42 8.33 -15.53
C SER A 41 6.61 7.02 -15.57
N LEU A 42 5.36 7.12 -15.99
CA LEU A 42 4.52 5.94 -16.23
C LEU A 42 5.08 5.04 -17.33
N GLU A 43 5.69 5.64 -18.36
CA GLU A 43 6.35 4.91 -19.45
C GLU A 43 7.59 4.14 -19.00
N ASP A 44 8.26 4.60 -17.93
CA ASP A 44 9.41 3.89 -17.36
C ASP A 44 8.99 2.55 -16.77
N VAL A 45 7.78 2.44 -16.22
CA VAL A 45 7.27 1.23 -15.57
C VAL A 45 6.32 0.43 -16.45
N ASP A 46 5.63 1.07 -17.40
CA ASP A 46 4.73 0.42 -18.36
C ASP A 46 4.92 0.98 -19.78
N PRO A 47 5.87 0.48 -20.56
CA PRO A 47 6.06 0.87 -21.95
C PRO A 47 4.87 0.59 -22.87
N SER A 48 3.90 -0.24 -22.45
CA SER A 48 2.69 -0.51 -23.23
C SER A 48 1.73 0.67 -23.25
N GLY A 49 1.88 1.61 -22.31
CA GLY A 49 1.04 2.79 -22.17
C GLY A 49 -0.33 2.55 -21.55
N THR A 50 -0.57 1.38 -20.98
CA THR A 50 -1.83 1.07 -20.25
C THR A 50 -2.01 2.00 -19.04
N LEU A 51 -0.92 2.27 -18.30
CA LEU A 51 -0.93 3.20 -17.19
C LEU A 51 -1.08 4.66 -17.64
N GLY A 52 -0.76 4.98 -18.89
CA GLY A 52 -0.73 6.34 -19.42
C GLY A 52 0.69 6.83 -19.64
N THR A 53 0.87 8.16 -19.66
CA THR A 53 2.13 8.84 -19.95
C THR A 53 2.40 9.99 -18.99
N GLY A 54 3.67 10.35 -18.84
CA GLY A 54 4.11 11.45 -17.99
C GLY A 54 4.51 10.99 -16.58
N THR A 55 4.72 11.94 -15.69
CA THR A 55 5.15 11.67 -14.32
C THR A 55 4.16 10.76 -13.59
N HIS A 56 4.66 9.71 -12.92
CA HIS A 56 3.80 8.85 -12.11
C HIS A 56 3.10 9.66 -11.01
N PRO A 57 1.76 9.51 -10.78
CA PRO A 57 1.00 10.35 -9.85
C PRO A 57 1.50 10.35 -8.41
N ALA A 58 2.23 9.32 -7.99
CA ALA A 58 2.89 9.31 -6.67
C ALA A 58 3.88 10.46 -6.45
N PHE A 59 4.40 11.04 -7.51
CA PHE A 59 5.33 12.17 -7.50
C PHE A 59 4.67 13.51 -7.85
N ILE A 60 3.35 13.58 -7.83
CA ILE A 60 2.60 14.82 -8.04
C ILE A 60 1.87 15.16 -6.74
N VAL A 61 2.30 16.24 -6.07
CA VAL A 61 1.74 16.70 -4.79
C VAL A 61 1.16 18.10 -4.99
N HIS A 62 -0.15 18.26 -4.73
CA HIS A 62 -0.87 19.52 -4.98
C HIS A 62 -0.60 20.10 -6.37
N GLY A 63 -0.66 19.23 -7.39
CA GLY A 63 -0.43 19.62 -8.79
C GLY A 63 1.02 19.96 -9.14
N LYS A 64 1.98 19.75 -8.22
CA LYS A 64 3.41 19.99 -8.46
C LYS A 64 4.19 18.69 -8.41
N GLU A 65 5.11 18.53 -9.36
CA GLU A 65 6.05 17.42 -9.35
C GLU A 65 7.08 17.59 -8.23
N VAL A 66 7.32 16.49 -7.50
CA VAL A 66 8.41 16.37 -6.54
C VAL A 66 9.52 15.49 -7.11
N PRO A 67 10.79 15.76 -6.81
CA PRO A 67 11.91 15.01 -7.40
C PRO A 67 12.02 13.59 -6.85
N GLU A 68 11.47 13.35 -5.67
CA GLU A 68 11.56 12.07 -4.95
C GLU A 68 10.48 11.95 -3.89
N ILE A 69 10.19 10.74 -3.48
CA ILE A 69 9.43 10.40 -2.28
C ILE A 69 10.31 9.57 -1.36
N MET A 70 10.09 9.63 -0.06
CA MET A 70 10.84 8.85 0.92
C MET A 70 9.89 7.91 1.65
N ILE A 71 10.19 6.63 1.58
CA ILE A 71 9.37 5.57 2.18
C ILE A 71 10.11 4.99 3.38
N SER A 72 9.41 4.79 4.49
CA SER A 72 9.97 4.07 5.64
C SER A 72 10.59 2.75 5.20
N LYS A 73 11.88 2.56 5.52
CA LYS A 73 12.60 1.33 5.12
C LYS A 73 11.91 0.09 5.69
N TYR A 74 11.41 0.19 6.89
CA TYR A 74 10.78 -0.91 7.65
C TYR A 74 9.31 -0.61 7.93
N PRO A 75 8.46 -1.64 8.11
CA PRO A 75 7.15 -1.45 8.74
C PRO A 75 7.31 -0.65 10.05
N ASN A 76 6.38 0.25 10.34
CA ASN A 76 6.58 1.13 11.48
C ASN A 76 6.22 0.46 12.81
N ILE A 77 6.88 0.92 13.86
CA ILE A 77 6.44 0.79 15.25
C ILE A 77 5.83 2.11 15.71
N VAL A 78 5.10 2.08 16.81
CA VAL A 78 4.53 3.29 17.44
C VAL A 78 5.13 3.49 18.83
N VAL A 79 5.80 4.62 19.03
CA VAL A 79 6.35 5.02 20.32
C VAL A 79 5.84 6.42 20.64
N GLY A 80 5.20 6.60 21.79
CA GLY A 80 4.66 7.88 22.20
C GLY A 80 3.64 8.48 21.22
N GLY A 81 2.88 7.64 20.50
CA GLY A 81 1.90 8.06 19.50
C GLY A 81 2.50 8.49 18.16
N ARG A 82 3.77 8.17 17.88
CA ARG A 82 4.50 8.54 16.66
C ARG A 82 5.04 7.28 15.97
N ALA A 83 5.01 7.29 14.65
CA ALA A 83 5.47 6.20 13.81
C ALA A 83 6.98 6.25 13.55
N TYR A 84 7.71 5.17 13.77
CA TYR A 84 9.15 5.10 13.50
C TYR A 84 9.51 3.89 12.64
N SER A 85 10.42 4.11 11.69
CA SER A 85 11.02 3.09 10.83
C SER A 85 12.34 2.65 11.43
N LEU A 86 12.32 1.56 12.18
CA LEU A 86 13.47 0.98 12.87
C LEU A 86 13.60 -0.50 12.53
N ALA A 87 14.83 -0.99 12.49
CA ALA A 87 15.13 -2.39 12.23
C ALA A 87 15.03 -3.24 13.49
N HIS A 88 14.70 -4.52 13.32
CA HIS A 88 14.67 -5.53 14.39
C HIS A 88 13.67 -5.24 15.51
N GLU A 89 12.57 -4.60 15.18
CA GLU A 89 11.44 -4.35 16.07
C GLU A 89 10.24 -5.23 15.66
N ASP A 90 9.36 -5.58 16.61
CA ASP A 90 8.06 -6.18 16.25
C ASP A 90 7.18 -5.10 15.62
N PRO A 91 6.72 -5.25 14.37
CA PRO A 91 5.95 -4.21 13.69
C PRO A 91 4.66 -3.89 14.44
N ALA A 92 4.25 -2.62 14.39
CA ALA A 92 2.96 -2.22 14.92
C ALA A 92 1.85 -3.10 14.33
N ASN A 93 0.95 -3.52 15.20
CA ASN A 93 -0.19 -4.36 14.86
C ASN A 93 -1.37 -4.01 15.78
N TRP A 94 -2.54 -4.60 15.54
CA TRP A 94 -3.78 -4.21 16.23
C TRP A 94 -4.05 -2.70 16.14
N ILE A 95 -3.69 -2.09 15.02
CA ILE A 95 -3.84 -0.66 14.78
C ILE A 95 -4.80 -0.43 13.60
N ASN A 96 -5.78 0.45 13.78
CA ASN A 96 -6.73 0.80 12.75
C ASN A 96 -6.17 1.90 11.82
N PHE A 97 -6.92 2.21 10.76
CA PHE A 97 -6.48 3.18 9.77
C PHE A 97 -6.27 4.58 10.36
N ASP A 98 -7.22 5.08 11.17
CA ASP A 98 -7.16 6.44 11.72
C ASP A 98 -5.98 6.60 12.69
N ASP A 99 -5.72 5.61 13.52
CA ASP A 99 -4.58 5.61 14.45
C ASP A 99 -3.25 5.51 13.71
N SER A 100 -3.18 4.71 12.64
CA SER A 100 -1.99 4.61 11.77
C SER A 100 -1.66 5.95 11.13
N LYS A 101 -2.69 6.60 10.56
CA LYS A 101 -2.56 7.93 9.95
C LYS A 101 -2.13 8.97 10.98
N ALA A 102 -2.78 9.00 12.13
CA ALA A 102 -2.45 9.94 13.22
C ALA A 102 -1.00 9.76 13.70
N ALA A 103 -0.52 8.52 13.84
CA ALA A 103 0.86 8.25 14.27
C ALA A 103 1.90 8.76 13.26
N CYS A 104 1.59 8.70 11.95
CA CYS A 104 2.45 9.26 10.90
C CYS A 104 2.46 10.79 10.96
N GLU A 105 1.29 11.42 11.00
CA GLU A 105 1.12 12.88 10.97
C GLU A 105 1.64 13.57 12.24
N ALA A 106 1.62 12.87 13.37
CA ALA A 106 2.20 13.38 14.63
C ALA A 106 3.70 13.69 14.52
N LYS A 107 4.38 13.17 13.51
CA LYS A 107 5.81 13.45 13.26
C LYS A 107 6.07 14.84 12.68
N GLY A 108 5.05 15.49 12.13
CA GLY A 108 5.14 16.85 11.58
C GLY A 108 4.93 16.92 10.07
N ARG A 109 5.17 18.11 9.54
CA ARG A 109 4.89 18.43 8.14
C ARG A 109 5.65 17.50 7.18
N GLY A 110 4.97 17.07 6.12
CA GLY A 110 5.51 16.16 5.10
C GLY A 110 5.40 14.68 5.47
N TRP A 111 5.25 14.34 6.76
CA TRP A 111 5.02 12.98 7.19
C TRP A 111 3.56 12.57 6.98
N HIS A 112 3.35 11.39 6.42
CA HIS A 112 2.01 10.85 6.14
C HIS A 112 2.03 9.33 6.13
N LEU A 113 0.85 8.71 6.23
CA LEU A 113 0.66 7.30 5.99
C LEU A 113 0.94 7.01 4.52
N MET A 114 1.79 6.01 4.22
CA MET A 114 2.13 5.63 2.86
C MET A 114 0.87 5.50 2.00
N SER A 115 0.82 6.23 0.88
CA SER A 115 -0.36 6.25 0.03
C SER A 115 -0.45 5.03 -0.88
N ARG A 116 -1.65 4.75 -1.37
CA ARG A 116 -1.86 3.70 -2.38
C ARG A 116 -1.08 3.96 -3.66
N LEU A 117 -0.95 5.23 -4.06
CA LEU A 117 -0.14 5.62 -5.21
C LEU A 117 1.34 5.35 -5.01
N GLU A 118 1.87 5.64 -3.83
CA GLU A 118 3.27 5.35 -3.48
C GLU A 118 3.54 3.85 -3.47
N PHE A 119 2.65 3.07 -2.85
CA PHE A 119 2.78 1.62 -2.85
C PHE A 119 2.69 1.04 -4.27
N ALA A 120 1.72 1.50 -5.08
CA ALA A 120 1.57 1.09 -6.47
C ALA A 120 2.79 1.44 -7.33
N ALA A 121 3.35 2.65 -7.15
CA ALA A 121 4.57 3.06 -7.86
C ALA A 121 5.73 2.09 -7.60
N ILE A 122 5.94 1.70 -6.34
CA ILE A 122 6.99 0.75 -5.96
C ILE A 122 6.72 -0.64 -6.53
N SER A 123 5.48 -1.12 -6.45
CA SER A 123 5.08 -2.43 -7.00
C SER A 123 5.32 -2.50 -8.52
N GLN A 124 4.93 -1.45 -9.23
CA GLN A 124 5.13 -1.32 -10.68
C GLN A 124 6.61 -1.23 -11.03
N TRP A 125 7.39 -0.53 -10.21
CA TRP A 125 8.85 -0.47 -10.36
C TRP A 125 9.48 -1.86 -10.16
N CYS A 126 9.05 -2.64 -9.16
CA CYS A 126 9.51 -4.02 -8.94
C CYS A 126 9.25 -4.89 -10.17
N HIS A 127 8.02 -4.87 -10.69
CA HIS A 127 7.66 -5.63 -11.89
C HIS A 127 8.52 -5.24 -13.09
N LYS A 128 8.66 -3.94 -13.36
CA LYS A 128 9.49 -3.43 -14.46
C LYS A 128 10.95 -3.91 -14.39
N ASN A 129 11.49 -4.02 -13.19
CA ASN A 129 12.88 -4.46 -12.99
C ASN A 129 13.02 -5.99 -12.91
N GLY A 130 11.93 -6.72 -13.11
CA GLY A 130 11.93 -8.19 -13.10
C GLY A 130 12.28 -8.80 -11.75
N PHE A 131 12.03 -8.07 -10.66
CA PHE A 131 12.28 -8.54 -9.31
C PHE A 131 11.06 -8.30 -8.41
N MET A 132 10.41 -9.39 -8.05
CA MET A 132 9.32 -9.40 -7.08
C MET A 132 9.88 -9.83 -5.72
N PRO A 133 9.86 -8.93 -4.71
CA PRO A 133 10.43 -9.27 -3.41
C PRO A 133 9.63 -10.37 -2.73
N ARG A 134 10.34 -11.29 -2.10
CA ARG A 134 9.76 -12.24 -1.15
C ARG A 134 9.51 -11.58 0.20
N GLY A 135 8.96 -12.34 1.13
CA GLY A 135 8.72 -11.87 2.48
C GLY A 135 8.23 -12.97 3.40
N ASN A 136 7.88 -12.61 4.60
CA ASN A 136 7.24 -13.50 5.55
C ASN A 136 5.80 -13.80 5.11
N THR A 137 5.60 -14.87 4.37
CA THR A 137 4.29 -15.30 3.86
C THR A 137 3.87 -16.67 4.37
N ASN A 138 4.75 -17.33 5.15
CA ASN A 138 4.48 -18.62 5.76
C ASN A 138 5.13 -18.73 7.16
N TYR A 139 4.55 -17.98 8.12
CA TYR A 139 4.90 -18.04 9.54
C TYR A 139 6.42 -17.97 9.79
N GLY A 140 7.01 -16.85 9.40
CA GLY A 140 8.43 -16.52 9.56
C GLY A 140 9.30 -16.85 8.35
N LYS A 141 8.72 -17.37 7.26
CA LYS A 141 9.43 -17.83 6.06
C LYS A 141 8.75 -17.32 4.78
N ALA A 142 9.51 -17.31 3.68
CA ALA A 142 8.92 -17.22 2.36
C ALA A 142 8.27 -18.59 1.99
N TYR A 143 7.06 -18.59 1.44
CA TYR A 143 6.33 -19.81 1.12
C TYR A 143 7.00 -20.63 0.01
N ASP A 144 7.60 -19.96 -0.97
CA ASP A 144 8.27 -20.54 -2.15
C ASP A 144 9.77 -20.79 -1.93
N ALA A 145 10.34 -20.22 -0.84
CA ALA A 145 11.74 -20.36 -0.44
C ALA A 145 11.87 -20.56 1.08
N PRO A 146 11.49 -21.70 1.64
CA PRO A 146 11.43 -21.91 3.10
C PRO A 146 12.77 -21.78 3.83
N HIS A 147 13.89 -21.76 3.11
CA HIS A 147 15.22 -21.49 3.65
C HIS A 147 15.45 -19.99 3.89
N GLU A 148 14.65 -19.13 3.26
CA GLU A 148 14.60 -17.70 3.52
C GLU A 148 13.64 -17.44 4.68
N HIS A 149 14.17 -16.97 5.80
CA HIS A 149 13.38 -16.70 7.00
C HIS A 149 13.88 -15.45 7.73
N GLY A 150 12.99 -14.79 8.46
CA GLY A 150 13.30 -13.71 9.38
C GLY A 150 13.44 -14.21 10.83
N VAL A 151 13.79 -13.29 11.71
CA VAL A 151 13.76 -13.52 13.17
C VAL A 151 12.32 -13.38 13.64
N MET A 152 11.80 -14.39 14.33
CA MET A 152 10.40 -14.37 14.80
C MET A 152 10.16 -13.28 15.83
N GLY A 153 9.08 -12.53 15.62
CA GLY A 153 8.45 -11.63 16.57
C GLY A 153 7.23 -12.29 17.25
N GLY A 154 6.13 -11.56 17.40
CA GLY A 154 4.87 -12.09 17.94
C GLY A 154 3.98 -12.76 16.88
N ASP A 155 3.20 -13.76 17.28
CA ASP A 155 2.13 -14.46 16.52
C ASP A 155 2.55 -15.10 15.19
N GLY A 156 3.22 -14.74 14.37
CA GLY A 156 3.63 -15.22 13.04
C GLY A 156 4.44 -14.16 12.32
N ARG A 157 4.55 -12.99 12.94
CA ARG A 157 5.37 -11.89 12.46
C ARG A 157 6.86 -12.17 12.61
N THR A 158 7.63 -11.50 11.78
CA THR A 158 9.07 -11.37 11.93
C THR A 158 9.45 -9.98 12.41
N LEU A 159 10.60 -9.86 13.05
CA LEU A 159 11.14 -8.54 13.36
C LEU A 159 11.48 -7.79 12.06
N THR A 160 11.18 -6.51 12.01
CA THR A 160 11.33 -5.65 10.84
C THR A 160 12.75 -5.74 10.23
N GLY A 161 12.83 -5.99 8.93
CA GLY A 161 14.09 -6.06 8.20
C GLY A 161 15.02 -7.22 8.62
N SER A 162 14.53 -8.20 9.35
CA SER A 162 15.32 -9.36 9.77
C SER A 162 15.43 -10.44 8.70
N GLY A 163 14.66 -10.35 7.63
CA GLY A 163 14.72 -11.25 6.50
C GLY A 163 15.92 -11.03 5.60
N PRO A 164 16.19 -11.94 4.66
CA PRO A 164 17.29 -11.80 3.69
C PRO A 164 17.06 -10.65 2.71
N VAL A 165 18.10 -10.31 1.95
CA VAL A 165 18.06 -9.21 0.96
C VAL A 165 16.98 -9.41 -0.11
N SER A 166 16.62 -10.66 -0.43
CA SER A 166 15.52 -11.01 -1.34
C SER A 166 14.14 -10.53 -0.86
N TRP A 167 14.01 -10.12 0.41
CA TRP A 167 12.79 -9.51 0.97
C TRP A 167 12.75 -7.98 0.81
N ASN A 168 13.80 -7.39 0.24
CA ASN A 168 13.85 -5.97 -0.06
C ASN A 168 13.41 -5.71 -1.50
N HIS A 169 12.68 -4.64 -1.76
CA HIS A 169 12.05 -4.34 -3.04
C HIS A 169 13.01 -4.30 -4.24
N ASP A 170 14.28 -3.98 -4.03
CA ASP A 170 15.31 -3.86 -5.07
C ASP A 170 16.41 -4.93 -4.99
N ASN A 171 16.19 -5.98 -4.18
CA ASN A 171 17.16 -7.05 -3.92
C ASN A 171 18.54 -6.52 -3.45
N THR A 172 18.55 -5.40 -2.73
CA THR A 172 19.76 -4.83 -2.13
C THR A 172 19.58 -4.59 -0.63
N PRO A 173 20.64 -4.49 0.17
CA PRO A 173 20.55 -4.15 1.59
C PRO A 173 19.92 -2.78 1.85
N TYR A 174 19.78 -1.96 0.83
CA TYR A 174 19.32 -0.58 0.92
C TYR A 174 17.86 -0.40 0.50
N GLY A 175 17.23 -1.45 -0.01
CA GLY A 175 15.82 -1.43 -0.42
C GLY A 175 14.84 -1.31 0.73
N ILE A 176 13.57 -1.12 0.40
CA ILE A 176 12.45 -1.18 1.34
C ILE A 176 12.23 -2.63 1.71
N SER A 177 12.29 -2.96 3.00
CA SER A 177 12.09 -4.31 3.53
C SER A 177 10.61 -4.61 3.80
N ASP A 178 10.24 -5.87 3.73
CA ASP A 178 8.95 -6.40 4.21
C ASP A 178 7.73 -5.71 3.55
N LEU A 179 7.79 -5.48 2.22
CA LEU A 179 6.63 -5.04 1.43
C LEU A 179 5.69 -6.20 1.07
N CYS A 180 6.21 -7.42 1.11
CA CYS A 180 5.50 -8.66 0.85
C CYS A 180 5.34 -9.43 2.17
N GLY A 181 4.10 -9.75 2.55
CA GLY A 181 3.83 -10.52 3.76
C GLY A 181 4.06 -9.75 5.06
N ASP A 182 4.34 -10.49 6.11
CA ASP A 182 4.52 -10.06 7.50
C ASP A 182 3.23 -9.43 8.09
N VAL A 183 2.96 -8.18 7.85
CA VAL A 183 1.68 -7.53 8.20
C VAL A 183 1.09 -6.81 7.01
N TRP A 184 -0.21 -6.86 6.84
CA TRP A 184 -0.94 -5.99 5.94
C TRP A 184 -0.65 -4.53 6.28
N GLY A 185 -0.28 -3.72 5.28
CA GLY A 185 -0.04 -2.31 5.47
C GLY A 185 -1.23 -1.44 5.06
N TRP A 186 -1.80 -0.64 5.98
CA TRP A 186 -2.75 0.39 5.61
C TRP A 186 -2.16 1.35 4.58
N ASN A 187 -2.92 1.65 3.53
CA ASN A 187 -2.57 2.68 2.56
C ASN A 187 -3.57 3.83 2.56
N ASP A 188 -3.05 5.05 2.46
CA ASP A 188 -3.81 6.29 2.35
C ASP A 188 -4.18 6.61 0.89
N GLY A 189 -5.00 7.63 0.64
CA GLY A 189 -5.24 8.21 -0.68
C GLY A 189 -6.23 7.47 -1.58
N MET A 190 -6.79 6.36 -1.14
CA MET A 190 -7.85 5.61 -1.82
C MET A 190 -8.89 5.13 -0.82
N LYS A 191 -10.15 5.06 -1.23
CA LYS A 191 -11.20 4.35 -0.52
C LYS A 191 -12.31 3.91 -1.45
N THR A 192 -13.16 3.00 -0.97
CA THR A 192 -14.41 2.67 -1.65
C THR A 192 -15.62 2.99 -0.79
N ILE A 193 -16.71 3.36 -1.43
CA ILE A 193 -18.02 3.51 -0.79
C ILE A 193 -19.02 2.76 -1.65
N ASP A 194 -19.63 1.75 -1.07
CA ASP A 194 -20.59 0.87 -1.79
C ASP A 194 -20.01 0.36 -3.13
N GLY A 195 -18.75 -0.02 -3.14
CA GLY A 195 -18.02 -0.51 -4.29
C GLY A 195 -17.46 0.55 -5.23
N LYS A 196 -17.90 1.81 -5.18
CA LYS A 196 -17.32 2.91 -5.96
C LYS A 196 -15.93 3.26 -5.46
N ILE A 197 -14.99 3.42 -6.39
CA ILE A 197 -13.59 3.70 -6.09
C ILE A 197 -13.35 5.20 -6.15
N TYR A 198 -12.88 5.76 -5.03
CA TYR A 198 -12.48 7.15 -4.89
C TYR A 198 -10.98 7.21 -4.61
N ALA A 199 -10.31 8.18 -5.21
CA ALA A 199 -8.89 8.44 -4.97
C ALA A 199 -8.66 9.93 -4.71
N VAL A 200 -7.63 10.25 -3.97
CA VAL A 200 -7.21 11.63 -3.77
C VAL A 200 -6.81 12.23 -5.11
N GLY A 201 -7.30 13.44 -5.37
CA GLY A 201 -7.08 14.10 -6.64
C GLY A 201 -7.80 15.43 -6.74
N GLU A 202 -7.56 16.11 -7.85
CA GLU A 202 -8.15 17.41 -8.18
C GLU A 202 -8.43 17.46 -9.69
N ASP A 203 -9.50 18.12 -10.09
CA ASP A 203 -9.89 18.31 -11.50
C ASP A 203 -9.89 17.04 -12.35
N GLY A 204 -10.36 15.92 -11.75
CA GLY A 204 -10.43 14.62 -12.42
C GLY A 204 -9.10 13.86 -12.53
N THR A 205 -8.01 14.40 -11.97
CA THR A 205 -6.68 13.79 -11.99
C THR A 205 -6.30 13.32 -10.60
N ILE A 206 -5.88 12.04 -10.49
CA ILE A 206 -5.37 11.51 -9.22
C ILE A 206 -3.95 12.03 -8.97
N MET A 207 -3.65 12.29 -7.69
CA MET A 207 -2.33 12.76 -7.26
C MET A 207 -2.07 12.40 -5.80
N ASN A 208 -0.85 12.55 -5.34
CA ASN A 208 -0.43 12.17 -4.00
C ASN A 208 -0.61 13.32 -2.99
N ASN A 209 -1.84 13.78 -2.78
CA ASN A 209 -2.16 14.79 -1.78
C ASN A 209 -2.49 14.11 -0.45
N PHE A 210 -1.69 14.32 0.58
CA PHE A 210 -1.80 13.61 1.86
C PHE A 210 -2.18 14.49 3.06
N ASP A 211 -2.25 15.79 2.91
CA ASP A 211 -2.65 16.73 3.97
C ASP A 211 -4.18 16.91 4.10
N THR A 212 -4.92 15.95 3.61
CA THR A 212 -6.38 15.94 3.56
C THR A 212 -7.00 15.32 4.82
N GLN A 213 -6.53 15.66 6.01
CA GLN A 213 -6.97 15.06 7.28
C GLN A 213 -8.48 15.00 7.47
N ASN A 214 -9.20 15.99 7.00
CA ASN A 214 -10.66 16.03 7.08
C ASN A 214 -11.35 15.29 5.93
N ALA A 215 -10.66 15.02 4.82
CA ALA A 215 -11.22 14.41 3.63
C ALA A 215 -11.61 12.94 3.85
N TYR A 216 -10.99 12.27 4.82
CA TYR A 216 -11.30 10.87 5.11
C TYR A 216 -12.68 10.66 5.72
N LYS A 217 -13.22 11.64 6.43
CA LYS A 217 -14.58 11.55 7.01
C LYS A 217 -15.66 11.92 6.01
N ASN A 218 -15.29 12.50 4.88
CA ASN A 218 -16.16 12.85 3.76
C ASN A 218 -15.40 12.68 2.44
N LEU A 219 -15.90 13.16 1.33
CA LEU A 219 -15.25 13.05 0.01
C LEU A 219 -14.45 14.30 -0.39
N ALA A 220 -14.22 15.26 0.52
CA ALA A 220 -13.41 16.42 0.18
C ALA A 220 -11.96 16.00 -0.15
N GLY A 221 -11.42 16.48 -1.28
CA GLY A 221 -10.10 16.08 -1.77
C GLY A 221 -10.04 14.71 -2.46
N PHE A 222 -11.18 14.01 -2.56
CA PHE A 222 -11.31 12.79 -3.35
C PHE A 222 -12.08 13.07 -4.64
N ILE A 223 -11.67 12.43 -5.71
CA ILE A 223 -12.40 12.36 -6.98
C ILE A 223 -13.01 10.98 -7.15
N ASP A 224 -14.17 10.90 -7.80
CA ASP A 224 -14.74 9.66 -8.31
C ASP A 224 -13.91 9.22 -9.52
N THR A 225 -13.31 8.05 -9.46
CA THR A 225 -12.48 7.51 -10.56
C THR A 225 -13.32 7.08 -11.77
N GLY A 226 -14.64 7.07 -11.65
CA GLY A 226 -15.55 6.52 -12.66
C GLY A 226 -15.58 4.99 -12.69
N ALA A 227 -14.93 4.32 -11.75
CA ALA A 227 -14.86 2.87 -11.66
C ALA A 227 -15.40 2.35 -10.32
N CYS A 228 -15.86 1.13 -10.33
CA CYS A 228 -16.31 0.42 -9.13
C CYS A 228 -15.94 -1.07 -9.19
N TYR A 229 -15.92 -1.68 -8.03
CA TYR A 229 -15.93 -3.14 -7.89
C TYR A 229 -17.37 -3.65 -8.02
N ASP A 230 -17.63 -4.47 -9.04
CA ASP A 230 -18.92 -5.11 -9.27
C ASP A 230 -18.74 -6.61 -9.17
N SER A 231 -19.56 -7.29 -8.36
CA SER A 231 -19.49 -8.74 -8.27
C SER A 231 -19.93 -9.38 -9.59
N VAL A 232 -19.27 -10.46 -10.01
CA VAL A 232 -19.65 -11.20 -11.22
C VAL A 232 -21.07 -11.80 -11.05
N ALA A 233 -21.41 -12.23 -9.85
CA ALA A 233 -22.74 -12.70 -9.48
C ALA A 233 -23.23 -11.96 -8.24
N ALA A 234 -24.54 -11.79 -8.12
CA ALA A 234 -25.14 -11.25 -6.90
C ALA A 234 -24.89 -12.19 -5.73
N GLY A 235 -24.59 -11.62 -4.57
CA GLY A 235 -24.50 -12.35 -3.31
C GLY A 235 -25.86 -12.92 -2.89
N ASN A 236 -25.84 -13.98 -2.11
CA ASN A 236 -27.07 -14.67 -1.68
C ASN A 236 -27.66 -14.10 -0.38
N GLY A 237 -27.14 -13.02 0.15
CA GLY A 237 -27.61 -12.39 1.39
C GLY A 237 -27.32 -13.19 2.67
N ASN A 238 -26.54 -14.26 2.59
CA ASN A 238 -26.19 -15.09 3.73
C ASN A 238 -25.02 -14.49 4.53
N LYS A 239 -25.19 -14.37 5.84
CA LYS A 239 -24.14 -13.85 6.74
C LYS A 239 -22.97 -14.81 6.97
N SER A 240 -23.15 -16.10 6.76
CA SER A 240 -22.09 -17.08 6.93
C SER A 240 -21.22 -17.09 5.68
N ASP A 241 -20.24 -16.29 5.66
CA ASP A 241 -18.91 -16.48 5.19
C ASP A 241 -18.51 -17.10 3.88
N ALA A 242 -19.13 -18.06 3.46
CA ALA A 242 -18.57 -19.00 2.51
C ALA A 242 -18.79 -18.61 1.04
N ASN A 243 -19.32 -17.43 0.77
CA ASN A 243 -19.47 -16.96 -0.61
C ASN A 243 -18.27 -16.11 -1.01
N ILE A 244 -17.17 -16.79 -1.25
CA ILE A 244 -16.07 -16.21 -2.00
C ILE A 244 -16.52 -16.16 -3.47
N GLY A 245 -16.80 -14.96 -3.93
CA GLY A 245 -17.15 -14.67 -5.32
C GLY A 245 -15.97 -14.13 -6.10
N LYS A 246 -16.26 -13.79 -7.34
CA LYS A 246 -15.34 -13.05 -8.22
C LYS A 246 -15.92 -11.66 -8.48
N TYR A 247 -15.03 -10.69 -8.74
CA TYR A 247 -15.40 -9.33 -9.09
C TYR A 247 -14.79 -8.92 -10.44
N GLN A 248 -15.30 -7.83 -10.96
CA GLN A 248 -14.85 -7.15 -12.17
C GLN A 248 -14.84 -5.64 -11.92
N ILE A 249 -14.10 -4.90 -12.73
CA ILE A 249 -14.13 -3.43 -12.70
C ILE A 249 -15.21 -2.95 -13.66
N ALA A 250 -16.10 -2.09 -13.17
CA ALA A 250 -17.28 -1.62 -13.92
C ALA A 250 -17.50 -0.12 -13.70
N GLY A 251 -18.38 0.50 -14.50
CA GLY A 251 -18.82 1.88 -14.32
C GLY A 251 -19.94 2.04 -13.28
N SER A 252 -20.57 0.94 -12.89
CA SER A 252 -21.61 0.94 -11.86
C SER A 252 -21.68 -0.42 -11.16
N VAL A 253 -22.04 -0.42 -9.88
CA VAL A 253 -22.28 -1.65 -9.12
C VAL A 253 -23.67 -2.16 -9.49
N THR A 254 -23.73 -3.31 -10.14
CA THR A 254 -24.99 -4.00 -10.47
C THR A 254 -25.25 -5.18 -9.57
N ASN A 255 -24.19 -5.86 -9.15
CA ASN A 255 -24.24 -6.98 -8.24
C ASN A 255 -23.48 -6.67 -6.96
N LYS A 256 -24.18 -6.67 -5.82
CA LYS A 256 -23.54 -6.59 -4.50
C LYS A 256 -23.27 -7.99 -3.98
N GLU A 257 -22.15 -8.17 -3.29
CA GLU A 257 -21.89 -9.40 -2.53
C GLU A 257 -22.93 -9.65 -1.46
N TYR A 258 -23.45 -8.57 -0.91
CA TYR A 258 -24.41 -8.60 0.16
C TYR A 258 -25.54 -7.59 -0.09
N THR A 259 -26.76 -8.05 0.08
CA THR A 259 -27.97 -7.27 -0.16
C THR A 259 -28.79 -7.00 1.12
N GLY A 260 -28.36 -7.55 2.26
CA GLY A 260 -29.00 -7.29 3.55
C GLY A 260 -28.53 -5.98 4.19
N GLU A 261 -28.99 -5.72 5.41
CA GLU A 261 -28.48 -4.58 6.18
C GLU A 261 -26.97 -4.74 6.42
N SER A 262 -26.23 -3.69 6.13
CA SER A 262 -24.79 -3.63 6.32
C SER A 262 -24.47 -3.70 7.81
N THR A 263 -24.30 -4.91 8.34
CA THR A 263 -23.69 -5.08 9.64
C THR A 263 -22.18 -5.26 9.46
N GLU A 264 -21.43 -4.70 10.37
CA GLU A 264 -19.97 -4.73 10.35
C GLU A 264 -19.37 -6.15 10.52
N GLU A 265 -20.19 -7.13 10.88
CA GLU A 265 -19.82 -8.52 11.16
C GLU A 265 -19.92 -9.44 9.93
N TYR A 266 -19.92 -8.87 8.73
CA TYR A 266 -20.15 -9.63 7.51
C TYR A 266 -18.83 -10.09 6.87
N TYR A 267 -18.70 -11.40 6.60
CA TYR A 267 -17.48 -12.01 6.09
C TYR A 267 -17.46 -12.30 4.58
N ALA A 268 -18.59 -12.18 3.89
CA ALA A 268 -18.61 -12.36 2.44
C ALA A 268 -17.69 -11.35 1.75
N HIS A 269 -16.89 -11.83 0.85
CA HIS A 269 -15.98 -11.02 0.03
C HIS A 269 -15.82 -11.65 -1.36
N ASN A 270 -15.36 -10.88 -2.32
CA ASN A 270 -14.87 -11.41 -3.59
C ASN A 270 -13.35 -11.43 -3.57
N GLU A 271 -12.76 -12.41 -4.25
CA GLU A 271 -11.33 -12.50 -4.44
C GLU A 271 -10.97 -12.85 -5.88
N ASN A 272 -9.89 -12.27 -6.37
CA ASN A 272 -9.30 -12.58 -7.65
C ASN A 272 -7.79 -12.66 -7.52
N LYS A 273 -7.14 -13.47 -8.36
CA LYS A 273 -5.75 -13.15 -8.68
C LYS A 273 -5.71 -11.77 -9.34
N MET A 274 -4.69 -10.98 -9.04
CA MET A 274 -4.59 -9.62 -9.60
C MET A 274 -4.57 -9.61 -11.13
N ILE A 275 -3.98 -10.62 -11.74
CA ILE A 275 -3.96 -10.79 -13.21
C ILE A 275 -5.33 -11.19 -13.81
N GLU A 276 -6.28 -11.64 -13.00
CA GLU A 276 -7.63 -12.01 -13.41
C GLU A 276 -8.62 -10.83 -13.33
N VAL A 277 -8.20 -9.71 -12.74
CA VAL A 277 -9.05 -8.53 -12.60
C VAL A 277 -9.31 -7.91 -13.97
N ALA A 278 -10.53 -8.02 -14.44
CA ALA A 278 -10.93 -7.61 -15.79
C ALA A 278 -12.04 -6.55 -15.78
N ALA A 279 -12.20 -5.88 -16.91
CA ALA A 279 -13.34 -5.00 -17.12
C ALA A 279 -14.63 -5.79 -17.32
N LYS A 280 -15.74 -5.28 -16.78
CA LYS A 280 -17.08 -5.72 -17.20
C LYS A 280 -17.27 -5.46 -18.70
N SER A 281 -17.97 -6.36 -19.36
CA SER A 281 -18.26 -6.21 -20.79
C SER A 281 -18.82 -4.83 -21.13
N GLY A 282 -18.20 -4.16 -22.11
CA GLY A 282 -18.57 -2.80 -22.53
C GLY A 282 -18.02 -1.67 -21.65
N PHE A 283 -17.23 -1.96 -20.63
CA PHE A 283 -16.57 -0.95 -19.82
C PHE A 283 -15.07 -0.88 -20.14
N THR A 284 -14.53 0.34 -20.19
CA THR A 284 -13.09 0.58 -20.32
C THR A 284 -12.55 1.03 -18.96
N ILE A 285 -11.60 0.30 -18.42
CA ILE A 285 -10.98 0.64 -17.13
C ILE A 285 -10.22 1.97 -17.28
N PRO A 286 -10.53 2.99 -16.43
CA PRO A 286 -9.77 4.23 -16.42
C PRO A 286 -8.30 4.02 -16.06
N LYS A 287 -7.40 4.84 -16.64
CA LYS A 287 -5.95 4.76 -16.36
C LYS A 287 -5.61 4.90 -14.87
N SER A 288 -6.37 5.73 -14.15
CA SER A 288 -6.23 5.89 -12.70
C SER A 288 -6.32 4.58 -11.91
N ILE A 289 -7.11 3.63 -12.38
CA ILE A 289 -7.28 2.31 -11.74
C ILE A 289 -6.01 1.47 -11.88
N TYR A 290 -5.35 1.52 -13.04
CA TYR A 290 -4.05 0.89 -13.25
C TYR A 290 -2.95 1.58 -12.45
N GLN A 291 -2.95 2.92 -12.43
CA GLN A 291 -1.99 3.73 -11.66
C GLN A 291 -2.10 3.47 -10.16
N LEU A 292 -3.30 3.21 -9.64
CA LEU A 292 -3.55 2.80 -8.26
C LEU A 292 -3.18 1.33 -7.99
N GLY A 293 -2.83 0.55 -9.00
CA GLY A 293 -2.58 -0.89 -8.86
C GLY A 293 -3.82 -1.67 -8.42
N VAL A 294 -5.01 -1.21 -8.80
CA VAL A 294 -6.31 -1.89 -8.56
C VAL A 294 -6.59 -2.92 -9.65
N ALA A 295 -6.12 -2.65 -10.85
CA ALA A 295 -6.04 -3.60 -11.96
C ALA A 295 -4.66 -3.53 -12.57
N LEU A 296 -4.24 -4.59 -13.25
CA LEU A 296 -2.93 -4.69 -13.88
C LEU A 296 -3.04 -4.68 -15.40
N PRO A 297 -2.02 -4.17 -16.13
CA PRO A 297 -1.93 -4.34 -17.58
C PRO A 297 -2.03 -5.81 -17.96
N SER A 298 -2.80 -6.12 -18.97
CA SER A 298 -2.99 -7.51 -19.45
C SER A 298 -1.72 -8.18 -19.99
N SER A 299 -0.67 -7.38 -20.23
CA SER A 299 0.66 -7.87 -20.60
C SER A 299 1.47 -8.41 -19.41
N TRP A 300 1.02 -8.15 -18.17
CA TRP A 300 1.67 -8.63 -16.96
C TRP A 300 1.05 -9.97 -16.56
N SER A 301 1.80 -11.06 -16.66
CA SER A 301 1.27 -12.41 -16.54
C SER A 301 1.90 -13.27 -15.43
N ASP A 302 2.95 -12.79 -14.80
CA ASP A 302 3.78 -13.51 -13.84
C ASP A 302 3.57 -13.03 -12.38
N ILE A 303 2.33 -12.64 -12.06
CA ILE A 303 1.93 -12.15 -10.74
C ILE A 303 0.87 -13.10 -10.18
N ASP A 304 1.19 -13.76 -9.09
CA ASP A 304 0.29 -14.68 -8.40
C ASP A 304 -0.48 -14.05 -7.23
N ASP A 305 -0.20 -12.80 -6.93
CA ASP A 305 -0.81 -12.03 -5.84
C ASP A 305 -2.33 -11.94 -6.00
N TYR A 306 -3.03 -11.88 -4.88
CA TYR A 306 -4.50 -11.82 -4.85
C TYR A 306 -5.01 -10.47 -4.37
N SER A 307 -6.29 -10.24 -4.66
CA SER A 307 -7.04 -9.12 -4.09
C SER A 307 -8.35 -9.60 -3.49
N TRP A 308 -8.73 -8.97 -2.37
CA TRP A 308 -9.96 -9.23 -1.63
C TRP A 308 -10.74 -7.93 -1.52
N ILE A 309 -12.00 -7.94 -1.94
CA ILE A 309 -12.83 -6.74 -1.90
C ILE A 309 -14.18 -7.01 -1.25
N ARG A 310 -14.77 -5.96 -0.69
CA ARG A 310 -16.19 -5.87 -0.36
C ARG A 310 -16.80 -4.67 -1.04
N ASN A 311 -17.87 -4.87 -1.80
CA ASN A 311 -18.50 -3.79 -2.56
C ASN A 311 -19.74 -3.20 -1.85
N TYR A 312 -19.71 -3.17 -0.53
CA TYR A 312 -20.70 -2.54 0.33
C TYR A 312 -20.03 -1.79 1.49
N GLY A 313 -20.64 -0.68 1.92
CA GLY A 313 -20.08 0.21 2.94
C GLY A 313 -18.76 0.89 2.55
N GLU A 314 -18.15 1.61 3.49
CA GLU A 314 -16.81 2.19 3.30
C GLU A 314 -15.73 1.13 3.53
N ARG A 315 -14.77 1.04 2.59
CA ARG A 315 -13.59 0.17 2.73
C ARG A 315 -12.32 0.95 2.39
N LEU A 316 -11.24 0.59 3.06
CA LEU A 316 -9.94 1.22 2.92
C LEU A 316 -8.88 0.19 2.51
N PRO A 317 -7.87 0.57 1.71
CA PRO A 317 -6.92 -0.38 1.18
C PRO A 317 -5.88 -0.82 2.19
N LEU A 318 -5.61 -2.12 2.17
CA LEU A 318 -4.47 -2.79 2.77
C LEU A 318 -3.61 -3.39 1.65
N ALA A 319 -2.31 -3.42 1.80
CA ALA A 319 -1.40 -3.94 0.80
C ALA A 319 -0.36 -4.90 1.37
N GLY A 320 0.18 -5.78 0.51
CA GLY A 320 1.33 -6.64 0.81
C GLY A 320 0.99 -8.06 1.25
N GLY A 321 -0.15 -8.29 1.84
CA GLY A 321 -0.46 -9.57 2.49
C GLY A 321 0.11 -9.68 3.91
N ASP A 322 -0.11 -10.82 4.56
CA ASP A 322 0.48 -11.13 5.86
C ASP A 322 1.22 -12.47 5.87
N TRP A 323 1.71 -12.84 7.04
CA TRP A 323 2.51 -14.07 7.25
C TRP A 323 1.80 -15.39 6.92
N GLY A 324 0.50 -15.39 6.70
CA GLY A 324 -0.29 -16.60 6.44
C GLY A 324 -0.81 -16.72 5.01
N HIS A 325 -0.58 -15.75 4.14
CA HIS A 325 -1.19 -15.69 2.81
C HIS A 325 -0.47 -16.51 1.72
N GLY A 326 0.70 -17.08 2.00
CA GLY A 326 1.43 -17.93 1.05
C GLY A 326 1.67 -17.22 -0.29
N SER A 327 1.30 -17.86 -1.39
CA SER A 327 1.44 -17.31 -2.75
C SER A 327 0.49 -16.17 -3.08
N ALA A 328 -0.51 -15.92 -2.24
CA ALA A 328 -1.47 -14.84 -2.46
C ALA A 328 -0.96 -13.48 -1.94
N ALA A 329 0.09 -13.49 -1.08
CA ALA A 329 0.79 -12.29 -0.66
C ALA A 329 1.79 -11.83 -1.73
N GLY A 330 2.04 -10.54 -1.80
CA GLY A 330 3.03 -9.93 -2.69
C GLY A 330 2.83 -8.44 -2.83
N VAL A 331 3.69 -7.76 -3.56
CA VAL A 331 3.63 -6.30 -3.72
C VAL A 331 2.41 -5.82 -4.51
N PHE A 332 1.68 -6.71 -5.18
CA PHE A 332 0.39 -6.41 -5.79
C PHE A 332 -0.80 -6.90 -4.97
N ALA A 333 -0.56 -7.59 -3.85
CA ALA A 333 -1.64 -8.02 -2.98
C ALA A 333 -2.42 -6.83 -2.42
N LEU A 334 -3.76 -6.85 -2.57
CA LEU A 334 -4.63 -5.74 -2.26
C LEU A 334 -5.88 -6.19 -1.52
N GLY A 335 -6.03 -5.80 -0.25
CA GLY A 335 -7.25 -5.94 0.52
C GLY A 335 -8.08 -4.65 0.48
N VAL A 336 -9.32 -4.70 0.00
CA VAL A 336 -10.32 -3.62 0.05
C VAL A 336 -11.59 -4.18 0.68
N ASN A 337 -11.42 -4.95 1.72
CA ASN A 337 -12.49 -5.60 2.45
C ASN A 337 -12.60 -5.09 3.90
N ASP A 338 -11.60 -4.37 4.38
CA ASP A 338 -11.58 -3.83 5.73
C ASP A 338 -12.15 -2.42 5.83
N ARG A 339 -12.84 -2.20 6.94
CA ARG A 339 -13.38 -0.90 7.33
C ARG A 339 -12.31 -0.07 8.04
N ARG A 340 -12.54 1.23 8.14
CA ARG A 340 -11.66 2.20 8.83
C ARG A 340 -11.27 1.77 10.25
N SER A 341 -12.17 1.16 11.00
CA SER A 341 -11.96 0.69 12.37
C SER A 341 -11.37 -0.72 12.45
N GLY A 342 -11.07 -1.36 11.33
CA GLY A 342 -10.45 -2.68 11.27
C GLY A 342 -9.10 -2.66 11.96
N ALA A 343 -8.82 -3.67 12.78
CA ALA A 343 -7.54 -3.87 13.44
C ALA A 343 -7.33 -5.37 13.68
N GLY A 344 -6.11 -5.83 13.52
CA GLY A 344 -5.77 -7.24 13.70
C GLY A 344 -4.30 -7.40 14.02
N GLY A 345 -3.93 -8.53 14.60
CA GLY A 345 -2.52 -8.88 14.86
C GLY A 345 -1.67 -8.89 13.59
N ASN A 346 -2.33 -9.04 12.44
CA ASN A 346 -1.76 -9.07 11.10
C ASN A 346 -1.90 -7.75 10.33
N ILE A 347 -2.34 -6.65 10.96
CA ILE A 347 -2.54 -5.35 10.32
C ILE A 347 -1.65 -4.32 10.98
N GLY A 348 -0.75 -3.74 10.19
CA GLY A 348 0.16 -2.68 10.54
C GLY A 348 0.15 -1.55 9.51
N PHE A 349 1.24 -0.82 9.39
CA PHE A 349 1.34 0.31 8.47
C PHE A 349 2.79 0.74 8.23
N ARG A 350 2.94 1.68 7.29
CA ARG A 350 4.22 2.28 6.94
C ARG A 350 4.06 3.77 6.69
N SER A 351 4.94 4.60 7.25
CA SER A 351 4.95 6.03 6.97
C SER A 351 5.76 6.37 5.73
N ALA A 352 5.41 7.48 5.10
CA ALA A 352 6.17 8.11 4.05
C ALA A 352 6.45 9.57 4.39
N TYR A 353 7.37 10.18 3.64
CA TYR A 353 7.74 11.58 3.82
C TYR A 353 8.03 12.25 2.48
N ILE A 354 7.53 13.46 2.32
CA ILE A 354 7.85 14.34 1.20
C ILE A 354 8.27 15.70 1.77
N ALA A 355 9.40 16.21 1.29
CA ALA A 355 9.89 17.53 1.66
C ALA A 355 9.04 18.61 0.95
N ILE A 356 8.17 19.30 1.70
CA ILE A 356 7.24 20.36 1.23
C ILE A 356 7.36 21.64 2.02
#